data_d13d768a21a14ab26e8b6c93e69e6984
#
_entry.id   d13d768a21a14ab26e8b6c93e69e6984
#
_cell.length_a   1.000
_cell.length_b   1.000
_cell.length_c   1.000
_cell.angle_alpha   90.00
_cell.angle_beta   90.00
_cell.angle_gamma   90.00
#
_symmetry.space_group_name_H-M   'P 1'
#
loop_
_entity.id
_entity.type
_entity.pdbx_description
1 polymer ?
#
loop_
_entity_poly.entity_id
_entity_poly.type
_entity_poly.pdbx_seq_one_letter_code
_entity_poly.pdbx_strand_id
1 'polypeptide(L)'
;ELRRSGYKPKRTIILQFSGDEETTMKTGKIIAQRLKNAELVINIDGGGGTLDEATGRPLYWTWQGAEKTYVDYQLEVTNPGGHSSAPRPENAIVQLSDALGKIGAYRFKAELSPLTKAYFEKAAQFETDPKLAAAMRAFAANPQDEAALAVLRANPSTVGKVGTTCVTTMIQGGHAQNALPQRVTANV
;
A
#
# COMPACT_ATOMS: atom_id res chain seq x y z
N GLU A 1 -12.27 9.99 29.16
CA GLU A 1 -11.17 9.82 30.15
C GLU A 1 -10.49 11.14 30.47
N LEU A 2 -10.02 11.93 29.49
CA LEU A 2 -9.39 13.24 29.72
C LEU A 2 -10.27 14.17 30.60
N ARG A 3 -11.58 14.25 30.33
CA ARG A 3 -12.50 15.04 31.14
C ARG A 3 -12.62 14.51 32.57
N ARG A 4 -12.63 13.18 32.75
CA ARG A 4 -12.73 12.53 34.07
C ARG A 4 -11.48 12.74 34.91
N SER A 5 -10.30 12.80 34.24
CA SER A 5 -9.01 13.07 34.91
C SER A 5 -8.81 14.54 35.30
N GLY A 6 -9.76 15.42 34.96
CA GLY A 6 -9.61 16.87 35.22
C GLY A 6 -8.64 17.58 34.27
N TYR A 7 -8.19 16.90 33.18
CA TYR A 7 -7.29 17.50 32.20
C TYR A 7 -7.92 18.74 31.55
N LYS A 8 -7.19 19.84 31.59
CA LYS A 8 -7.56 21.09 30.93
C LYS A 8 -6.62 21.34 29.75
N PRO A 9 -7.09 21.13 28.49
CA PRO A 9 -6.24 21.35 27.33
C PRO A 9 -5.90 22.85 27.20
N LYS A 10 -4.67 23.15 26.84
CA LYS A 10 -4.23 24.53 26.52
C LYS A 10 -4.64 24.97 25.12
N ARG A 11 -5.13 24.06 24.29
CA ARG A 11 -5.56 24.28 22.91
C ARG A 11 -6.94 23.68 22.72
N THR A 12 -7.67 24.15 21.71
CA THR A 12 -8.92 23.53 21.29
C THR A 12 -8.64 22.15 20.72
N ILE A 13 -9.34 21.14 21.22
CA ILE A 13 -9.30 19.78 20.69
C ILE A 13 -10.59 19.55 19.92
N ILE A 14 -10.48 19.23 18.63
CA ILE A 14 -11.60 18.93 17.76
C ILE A 14 -11.56 17.44 17.45
N LEU A 15 -12.62 16.72 17.79
CA LEU A 15 -12.80 15.33 17.37
C LEU A 15 -13.65 15.32 16.10
N GLN A 16 -13.14 14.69 15.07
CA GLN A 16 -13.81 14.60 13.79
C GLN A 16 -13.95 13.13 13.38
N PHE A 17 -15.14 12.77 12.91
CA PHE A 17 -15.47 11.43 12.44
C PHE A 17 -15.90 11.50 10.98
N SER A 18 -15.37 10.62 10.14
CA SER A 18 -15.85 10.36 8.78
C SER A 18 -16.51 8.99 8.73
N GLY A 19 -17.51 8.83 7.87
CA GLY A 19 -18.22 7.56 7.73
C GLY A 19 -18.06 6.90 6.37
N ASP A 20 -17.24 7.45 5.48
CA ASP A 20 -17.11 7.01 4.09
C ASP A 20 -15.66 6.94 3.59
N GLU A 21 -14.70 6.77 4.51
CA GLU A 21 -13.28 6.73 4.18
C GLU A 21 -12.99 5.55 3.25
N GLU A 22 -13.51 4.36 3.57
CA GLU A 22 -13.32 3.12 2.80
C GLU A 22 -14.19 3.02 1.53
N THR A 23 -14.94 4.05 1.19
CA THR A 23 -15.88 4.02 0.05
C THR A 23 -15.72 5.22 -0.88
N THR A 24 -16.32 6.34 -0.56
CA THR A 24 -16.36 7.51 -1.47
C THR A 24 -15.37 8.61 -1.13
N MET A 25 -14.79 8.61 0.07
CA MET A 25 -13.86 9.62 0.61
C MET A 25 -14.35 11.08 0.52
N LYS A 26 -15.65 11.28 0.28
CA LYS A 26 -16.23 12.63 0.13
C LYS A 26 -16.18 13.41 1.43
N THR A 27 -16.46 12.74 2.54
CA THR A 27 -16.48 13.37 3.87
C THR A 27 -15.08 13.86 4.25
N GLY A 28 -14.01 13.12 3.93
CA GLY A 28 -12.64 13.52 4.18
C GLY A 28 -12.27 14.85 3.54
N LYS A 29 -12.70 15.09 2.29
CA LYS A 29 -12.47 16.36 1.59
C LYS A 29 -13.20 17.54 2.27
N ILE A 30 -14.43 17.30 2.72
CA ILE A 30 -15.24 18.32 3.44
C ILE A 30 -14.58 18.66 4.78
N ILE A 31 -14.12 17.64 5.51
CA ILE A 31 -13.43 17.81 6.80
C ILE A 31 -12.13 18.61 6.60
N ALA A 32 -11.31 18.24 5.62
CA ALA A 32 -10.07 18.93 5.32
C ALA A 32 -10.30 20.43 5.02
N GLN A 33 -11.35 20.77 4.27
CA GLN A 33 -11.71 22.17 4.00
C GLN A 33 -12.16 22.93 5.26
N ARG A 34 -12.96 22.29 6.12
CA ARG A 34 -13.44 22.89 7.37
C ARG A 34 -12.31 23.13 8.37
N LEU A 35 -11.35 22.23 8.41
CA LEU A 35 -10.25 22.23 9.39
C LEU A 35 -8.92 22.68 8.81
N LYS A 36 -8.91 23.36 7.65
CA LYS A 36 -7.68 23.82 6.97
C LYS A 36 -6.75 24.69 7.83
N ASN A 37 -7.26 25.29 8.90
CA ASN A 37 -6.50 26.11 9.82
C ASN A 37 -6.09 25.36 11.10
N ALA A 38 -6.31 24.05 11.17
CA ALA A 38 -5.81 23.24 12.28
C ALA A 38 -4.28 23.27 12.31
N GLU A 39 -3.71 23.56 13.47
CA GLU A 39 -2.25 23.60 13.64
C GLU A 39 -1.62 22.19 13.59
N LEU A 40 -2.36 21.20 14.07
CA LEU A 40 -1.96 19.80 14.11
C LEU A 40 -3.17 18.92 13.82
N VAL A 41 -3.01 17.96 12.96
CA VAL A 41 -4.00 16.91 12.69
C VAL A 41 -3.37 15.57 13.04
N ILE A 42 -4.08 14.80 13.87
CA ILE A 42 -3.69 13.42 14.22
C ILE A 42 -4.76 12.50 13.64
N ASN A 43 -4.41 11.74 12.64
CA ASN A 43 -5.23 10.65 12.12
C ASN A 43 -4.93 9.39 12.95
N ILE A 44 -5.98 8.76 13.49
CA ILE A 44 -5.88 7.57 14.34
C ILE A 44 -6.24 6.28 13.60
N ASP A 45 -6.35 6.34 12.29
CA ASP A 45 -6.66 5.21 11.43
C ASP A 45 -5.49 4.21 11.32
N GLY A 46 -4.27 4.66 11.47
CA GLY A 46 -3.07 3.84 11.42
C GLY A 46 -2.09 4.10 12.56
N GLY A 47 -1.14 3.20 12.72
CA GLY A 47 -0.16 3.25 13.78
C GLY A 47 -0.66 2.62 15.09
N GLY A 48 -0.01 2.95 16.18
CA GLY A 48 -0.39 2.45 17.50
C GLY A 48 0.75 1.83 18.27
N GLY A 49 0.43 1.19 19.38
CA GLY A 49 1.39 0.50 20.25
C GLY A 49 1.45 -1.00 19.98
N THR A 50 2.64 -1.55 20.07
CA THR A 50 2.89 -2.98 20.04
C THR A 50 3.22 -3.45 21.44
N LEU A 51 2.59 -4.53 21.87
CA LEU A 51 2.81 -5.18 23.15
C LEU A 51 3.55 -6.50 22.95
N ASP A 52 4.35 -6.87 23.91
CA ASP A 52 4.85 -8.23 24.05
C ASP A 52 3.68 -9.14 24.42
N GLU A 53 3.38 -10.14 23.61
CA GLU A 53 2.21 -10.99 23.80
C GLU A 53 2.28 -11.84 25.10
N ALA A 54 3.47 -12.23 25.51
CA ALA A 54 3.66 -13.07 26.69
C ALA A 54 3.55 -12.29 28.00
N THR A 55 4.03 -11.04 28.01
CA THR A 55 4.15 -10.21 29.23
C THR A 55 3.18 -9.06 29.30
N GLY A 56 2.56 -8.68 28.17
CA GLY A 56 1.70 -7.49 28.05
C GLY A 56 2.47 -6.17 28.14
N ARG A 57 3.80 -6.21 28.11
CA ARG A 57 4.63 -5.00 28.21
C ARG A 57 4.64 -4.22 26.90
N PRO A 58 4.52 -2.87 26.96
CA PRO A 58 4.73 -2.03 25.76
C PRO A 58 6.14 -2.23 25.22
N LEU A 59 6.25 -2.50 23.90
CA LEU A 59 7.52 -2.60 23.18
C LEU A 59 7.86 -1.28 22.50
N TYR A 60 6.96 -0.77 21.68
CA TYR A 60 7.15 0.48 20.94
C TYR A 60 5.83 1.05 20.45
N TRP A 61 5.87 2.32 20.05
CA TRP A 61 4.79 3.01 19.36
C TRP A 61 5.22 3.37 17.96
N THR A 62 4.29 3.27 17.01
CA THR A 62 4.50 3.65 15.62
C THR A 62 3.71 4.90 15.26
N TRP A 63 4.32 5.73 14.44
CA TRP A 63 3.72 6.91 13.84
C TRP A 63 3.85 6.81 12.33
N GLN A 64 2.76 7.10 11.62
CA GLN A 64 2.77 7.24 10.18
C GLN A 64 2.87 8.73 9.85
N GLY A 65 4.00 9.15 9.32
CA GLY A 65 4.30 10.56 9.04
C GLY A 65 4.15 10.94 7.57
N ALA A 66 3.88 9.96 6.69
CA ALA A 66 3.67 10.17 5.27
C ALA A 66 2.94 8.98 4.65
N GLU A 67 2.31 9.21 3.52
CA GLU A 67 1.67 8.19 2.68
C GLU A 67 2.21 8.27 1.26
N LYS A 68 2.15 7.15 0.54
CA LYS A 68 2.45 7.13 -0.89
C LYS A 68 1.26 7.66 -1.68
N THR A 69 1.56 8.31 -2.81
CA THR A 69 0.51 8.67 -3.75
C THR A 69 -0.11 7.40 -4.33
N TYR A 70 -1.42 7.32 -4.27
CA TYR A 70 -2.21 6.25 -4.83
C TYR A 70 -2.73 6.64 -6.22
N VAL A 71 -2.63 5.71 -7.18
CA VAL A 71 -3.15 5.88 -8.54
C VAL A 71 -3.67 4.55 -9.05
N ASP A 72 -4.86 4.55 -9.61
CA ASP A 72 -5.44 3.43 -10.36
C ASP A 72 -5.23 3.60 -11.85
N TYR A 73 -4.87 2.51 -12.51
CA TYR A 73 -4.84 2.42 -13.96
C TYR A 73 -5.76 1.28 -14.44
N GLN A 74 -6.62 1.57 -15.37
CA GLN A 74 -7.36 0.56 -16.11
C GLN A 74 -6.62 0.23 -17.41
N LEU A 75 -6.21 -1.02 -17.57
CA LEU A 75 -5.73 -1.54 -18.83
C LEU A 75 -6.89 -2.16 -19.60
N GLU A 76 -6.91 -1.95 -20.92
CA GLU A 76 -7.92 -2.48 -21.78
C GLU A 76 -7.28 -3.03 -23.06
N VAL A 77 -7.69 -4.23 -23.45
CA VAL A 77 -7.37 -4.81 -24.76
C VAL A 77 -8.66 -5.11 -25.49
N THR A 78 -8.73 -4.63 -26.73
CA THR A 78 -9.86 -4.88 -27.62
C THR A 78 -9.38 -5.53 -28.90
N ASN A 79 -10.18 -6.46 -29.45
CA ASN A 79 -9.97 -7.02 -30.79
C ASN A 79 -11.29 -7.57 -31.37
N PRO A 80 -11.30 -8.03 -32.64
CA PRO A 80 -12.54 -8.40 -33.27
C PRO A 80 -13.32 -9.57 -32.66
N GLY A 81 -12.69 -10.35 -31.77
CA GLY A 81 -13.28 -11.57 -31.22
C GLY A 81 -13.37 -12.67 -32.28
N GLY A 82 -14.25 -13.63 -32.09
CA GLY A 82 -14.47 -14.73 -33.03
C GLY A 82 -14.93 -16.02 -32.34
N HIS A 83 -15.08 -17.08 -33.12
CA HIS A 83 -15.45 -18.40 -32.62
C HIS A 83 -14.19 -19.21 -32.28
N SER A 84 -14.21 -19.97 -31.18
CA SER A 84 -13.05 -20.72 -30.68
C SER A 84 -12.56 -21.83 -31.64
N SER A 85 -13.44 -22.35 -32.52
CA SER A 85 -13.05 -23.33 -33.54
C SER A 85 -12.28 -22.71 -34.72
N ALA A 86 -12.28 -21.37 -34.87
CA ALA A 86 -11.51 -20.61 -35.84
C ALA A 86 -10.64 -19.59 -35.12
N PRO A 87 -9.60 -20.05 -34.40
CA PRO A 87 -8.79 -19.18 -33.54
C PRO A 87 -8.05 -18.14 -34.39
N ARG A 88 -7.97 -16.92 -33.84
CA ARG A 88 -7.18 -15.82 -34.43
C ARG A 88 -5.80 -15.77 -33.77
N PRO A 89 -4.78 -15.21 -34.45
CA PRO A 89 -3.50 -14.94 -33.84
C PRO A 89 -3.60 -14.00 -32.63
N GLU A 90 -4.55 -13.05 -32.70
CA GLU A 90 -4.80 -12.10 -31.61
C GLU A 90 -5.90 -12.63 -30.67
N ASN A 91 -5.59 -12.64 -29.38
CA ASN A 91 -6.54 -12.97 -28.32
C ASN A 91 -6.40 -11.96 -27.19
N ALA A 92 -7.49 -11.26 -26.87
CA ALA A 92 -7.47 -10.19 -25.89
C ALA A 92 -7.06 -10.67 -24.49
N ILE A 93 -7.45 -11.90 -24.09
CA ILE A 93 -7.05 -12.49 -22.82
C ILE A 93 -5.53 -12.70 -22.80
N VAL A 94 -4.98 -13.30 -23.85
CA VAL A 94 -3.53 -13.59 -23.91
C VAL A 94 -2.73 -12.29 -23.93
N GLN A 95 -3.11 -11.33 -24.75
CA GLN A 95 -2.43 -10.02 -24.84
C GLN A 95 -2.44 -9.28 -23.51
N LEU A 96 -3.59 -9.25 -22.81
CA LEU A 96 -3.66 -8.63 -21.48
C LEU A 96 -2.84 -9.42 -20.45
N SER A 97 -2.88 -10.76 -20.49
CA SER A 97 -2.09 -11.60 -19.57
C SER A 97 -0.59 -11.36 -19.72
N ASP A 98 -0.10 -11.22 -20.96
CA ASP A 98 1.31 -10.91 -21.24
C ASP A 98 1.70 -9.52 -20.69
N ALA A 99 0.82 -8.54 -20.83
CA ALA A 99 1.03 -7.20 -20.27
C ALA A 99 1.07 -7.24 -18.73
N LEU A 100 0.13 -7.94 -18.10
CA LEU A 100 0.09 -8.11 -16.65
C LEU A 100 1.29 -8.89 -16.12
N GLY A 101 1.77 -9.90 -16.86
CA GLY A 101 2.99 -10.61 -16.55
C GLY A 101 4.22 -9.69 -16.50
N LYS A 102 4.33 -8.78 -17.46
CA LYS A 102 5.40 -7.76 -17.50
C LYS A 102 5.29 -6.78 -16.34
N ILE A 103 4.09 -6.31 -16.02
CA ILE A 103 3.83 -5.42 -14.88
C ILE A 103 4.20 -6.13 -13.57
N GLY A 104 3.74 -7.37 -13.37
CA GLY A 104 4.03 -8.14 -12.17
C GLY A 104 5.51 -8.47 -11.98
N ALA A 105 6.26 -8.58 -13.07
CA ALA A 105 7.71 -8.80 -13.05
C ALA A 105 8.53 -7.52 -12.85
N TYR A 106 7.96 -6.35 -13.14
CA TYR A 106 8.67 -5.07 -13.05
C TYR A 106 9.00 -4.74 -11.60
N ARG A 107 10.22 -4.25 -11.38
CA ARG A 107 10.69 -3.82 -10.05
C ARG A 107 11.09 -2.35 -10.12
N PHE A 108 10.31 -1.52 -9.44
CA PHE A 108 10.65 -0.12 -9.28
C PHE A 108 11.96 0.04 -8.52
N LYS A 109 12.68 1.12 -8.83
CA LYS A 109 13.86 1.50 -8.07
C LYS A 109 13.49 1.69 -6.60
N ALA A 110 14.35 1.19 -5.72
CA ALA A 110 14.16 1.40 -4.29
C ALA A 110 14.38 2.86 -3.91
N GLU A 111 13.55 3.36 -3.01
CA GLU A 111 13.60 4.74 -2.51
C GLU A 111 13.65 4.74 -0.98
N LEU A 112 14.49 5.59 -0.44
CA LEU A 112 14.68 5.72 1.00
C LEU A 112 14.55 7.20 1.39
N SER A 113 13.42 7.56 1.98
CA SER A 113 13.23 8.87 2.60
C SER A 113 13.84 8.90 4.02
N PRO A 114 14.07 10.07 4.61
CA PRO A 114 14.48 10.16 6.02
C PRO A 114 13.54 9.42 6.96
N LEU A 115 12.22 9.44 6.69
CA LEU A 115 11.22 8.77 7.49
C LEU A 115 11.33 7.24 7.38
N THR A 116 11.41 6.71 6.17
CA THR A 116 11.53 5.25 5.95
C THR A 116 12.89 4.73 6.43
N LYS A 117 13.96 5.52 6.33
CA LYS A 117 15.25 5.19 6.93
C LYS A 117 15.13 5.03 8.44
N ALA A 118 14.58 6.04 9.13
CA ALA A 118 14.38 5.99 10.56
C ALA A 118 13.49 4.80 10.99
N TYR A 119 12.46 4.50 10.20
CA TYR A 119 11.62 3.32 10.42
C TYR A 119 12.46 2.05 10.39
N PHE A 120 13.22 1.79 9.34
CA PHE A 120 14.01 0.55 9.19
C PHE A 120 15.10 0.42 10.25
N GLU A 121 15.79 1.52 10.59
CA GLU A 121 16.80 1.54 11.66
C GLU A 121 16.20 1.19 13.04
N LYS A 122 14.99 1.66 13.32
CA LYS A 122 14.33 1.41 14.62
C LYS A 122 13.62 0.07 14.65
N ALA A 123 12.85 -0.27 13.61
CA ALA A 123 12.11 -1.53 13.53
C ALA A 123 13.03 -2.76 13.60
N ALA A 124 14.20 -2.68 12.99
CA ALA A 124 15.22 -3.74 13.05
C ALA A 124 15.70 -4.09 14.48
N GLN A 125 15.45 -3.24 15.46
CA GLN A 125 15.82 -3.50 16.86
C GLN A 125 14.79 -4.40 17.57
N PHE A 126 13.57 -4.43 17.07
CA PHE A 126 12.45 -5.19 17.64
C PHE A 126 12.03 -6.37 16.77
N GLU A 127 12.62 -6.48 15.55
CA GLU A 127 12.33 -7.58 14.64
C GLU A 127 12.91 -8.89 15.17
N THR A 128 12.07 -9.91 15.25
CA THR A 128 12.43 -11.24 15.79
C THR A 128 13.05 -12.17 14.76
N ASP A 129 12.74 -11.98 13.46
CA ASP A 129 13.42 -12.68 12.38
C ASP A 129 14.80 -12.04 12.13
N PRO A 130 15.91 -12.74 12.44
CA PRO A 130 17.24 -12.18 12.30
C PRO A 130 17.60 -11.85 10.85
N LYS A 131 17.04 -12.57 9.87
CA LYS A 131 17.24 -12.30 8.45
C LYS A 131 16.55 -11.01 8.02
N LEU A 132 15.31 -10.82 8.45
CA LEU A 132 14.56 -9.60 8.18
C LEU A 132 15.19 -8.39 8.89
N ALA A 133 15.58 -8.54 10.15
CA ALA A 133 16.28 -7.51 10.91
C ALA A 133 17.61 -7.09 10.25
N ALA A 134 18.39 -8.05 9.74
CA ALA A 134 19.62 -7.77 9.00
C ALA A 134 19.34 -7.01 7.70
N ALA A 135 18.34 -7.44 6.93
CA ALA A 135 17.93 -6.77 5.70
C ALA A 135 17.44 -5.33 5.94
N MET A 136 16.68 -5.10 7.00
CA MET A 136 16.25 -3.74 7.39
C MET A 136 17.45 -2.82 7.66
N ARG A 137 18.44 -3.28 8.41
CA ARG A 137 19.67 -2.51 8.70
C ARG A 137 20.49 -2.24 7.44
N ALA A 138 20.67 -3.28 6.59
CA ALA A 138 21.42 -3.16 5.34
C ALA A 138 20.77 -2.16 4.38
N PHE A 139 19.45 -2.23 4.21
CA PHE A 139 18.69 -1.30 3.38
C PHE A 139 18.76 0.15 3.90
N ALA A 140 18.65 0.35 5.21
CA ALA A 140 18.76 1.67 5.82
C ALA A 140 20.16 2.31 5.62
N ALA A 141 21.21 1.48 5.54
CA ALA A 141 22.57 1.92 5.24
C ALA A 141 22.80 2.13 3.74
N ASN A 142 22.28 1.22 2.90
CA ASN A 142 22.40 1.27 1.44
C ASN A 142 21.09 0.84 0.77
N PRO A 143 20.27 1.76 0.25
CA PRO A 143 18.99 1.44 -0.38
C PRO A 143 19.13 0.67 -1.71
N GLN A 144 20.32 0.47 -2.22
CA GLN A 144 20.58 -0.32 -3.43
C GLN A 144 21.17 -1.71 -3.11
N ASP A 145 21.15 -2.15 -1.86
CA ASP A 145 21.57 -3.49 -1.46
C ASP A 145 20.55 -4.51 -1.97
N GLU A 146 20.89 -5.21 -3.06
CA GLU A 146 20.02 -6.16 -3.73
C GLU A 146 19.65 -7.36 -2.84
N ALA A 147 20.56 -7.80 -1.97
CA ALA A 147 20.28 -8.91 -1.05
C ALA A 147 19.26 -8.49 0.01
N ALA A 148 19.40 -7.30 0.57
CA ALA A 148 18.42 -6.72 1.49
C ALA A 148 17.07 -6.48 0.80
N LEU A 149 17.09 -5.93 -0.41
CA LEU A 149 15.87 -5.68 -1.20
C LEU A 149 15.11 -6.96 -1.52
N ALA A 150 15.81 -8.05 -1.84
CA ALA A 150 15.17 -9.35 -2.08
C ALA A 150 14.37 -9.83 -0.85
N VAL A 151 14.94 -9.69 0.35
CA VAL A 151 14.27 -10.07 1.59
C VAL A 151 13.09 -9.13 1.90
N LEU A 152 13.29 -7.81 1.82
CA LEU A 152 12.27 -6.83 2.16
C LEU A 152 11.09 -6.85 1.18
N ARG A 153 11.34 -7.09 -0.11
CA ARG A 153 10.30 -7.20 -1.14
C ARG A 153 9.49 -8.49 -1.04
N ALA A 154 10.05 -9.54 -0.48
CA ALA A 154 9.35 -10.80 -0.25
C ALA A 154 8.41 -10.75 0.97
N ASN A 155 8.57 -9.75 1.85
CA ASN A 155 7.79 -9.64 3.07
C ASN A 155 6.67 -8.58 2.91
N PRO A 156 5.38 -8.96 3.07
CA PRO A 156 4.24 -8.05 2.93
C PRO A 156 4.30 -6.82 3.85
N SER A 157 4.89 -6.93 5.05
CA SER A 157 4.99 -5.82 6.01
C SER A 157 5.98 -4.74 5.60
N THR A 158 6.94 -5.07 4.72
CA THR A 158 8.04 -4.17 4.33
C THR A 158 8.03 -3.77 2.86
N VAL A 159 7.46 -4.57 1.97
CA VAL A 159 7.48 -4.32 0.51
C VAL A 159 6.97 -2.93 0.14
N GLY A 160 5.91 -2.47 0.79
CA GLY A 160 5.35 -1.13 0.56
C GLY A 160 6.23 0.03 1.04
N LYS A 161 7.25 -0.26 1.87
CA LYS A 161 8.12 0.77 2.47
C LYS A 161 9.46 0.94 1.75
N VAL A 162 9.77 0.06 0.77
CA VAL A 162 11.03 0.14 0.01
C VAL A 162 10.90 0.92 -1.30
N GLY A 163 9.72 1.42 -1.63
CA GLY A 163 9.49 2.22 -2.84
C GLY A 163 8.09 2.05 -3.42
N THR A 164 7.93 2.44 -4.68
CA THR A 164 6.68 2.27 -5.42
C THR A 164 6.35 0.79 -5.59
N THR A 165 5.07 0.47 -5.43
CA THR A 165 4.51 -0.87 -5.68
C THR A 165 3.43 -0.79 -6.74
N CYS A 166 3.25 -1.84 -7.52
CA CYS A 166 2.23 -1.95 -8.55
C CYS A 166 1.60 -3.34 -8.44
N VAL A 167 0.29 -3.39 -8.31
CA VAL A 167 -0.45 -4.64 -8.04
C VAL A 167 -1.70 -4.70 -8.91
N THR A 168 -1.87 -5.78 -9.65
CA THR A 168 -3.12 -6.07 -10.35
C THR A 168 -4.16 -6.56 -9.35
N THR A 169 -5.30 -5.89 -9.29
CA THR A 169 -6.35 -6.17 -8.31
C THR A 169 -7.62 -6.76 -8.93
N MET A 170 -7.89 -6.45 -10.19
CA MET A 170 -9.10 -6.94 -10.88
C MET A 170 -8.78 -7.30 -12.33
N ILE A 171 -9.51 -8.29 -12.86
CA ILE A 171 -9.53 -8.63 -14.28
C ILE A 171 -10.95 -9.01 -14.69
N GLN A 172 -11.39 -8.55 -15.85
CA GLN A 172 -12.72 -8.84 -16.40
C GLN A 172 -12.62 -9.08 -17.90
N GLY A 173 -13.32 -10.11 -18.39
CA GLY A 173 -13.41 -10.41 -19.81
C GLY A 173 -13.96 -11.80 -20.08
N GLY A 174 -14.28 -12.02 -21.36
CA GLY A 174 -14.96 -13.23 -21.79
C GLY A 174 -16.49 -13.18 -21.58
N HIS A 175 -17.23 -13.86 -22.45
CA HIS A 175 -18.69 -13.91 -22.39
C HIS A 175 -19.27 -15.28 -22.74
N ALA A 176 -18.47 -16.16 -23.37
CA ALA A 176 -18.87 -17.53 -23.69
C ALA A 176 -17.64 -18.44 -23.83
N GLN A 177 -17.83 -19.73 -23.55
CA GLN A 177 -16.76 -20.74 -23.59
C GLN A 177 -16.20 -20.98 -25.00
N ASN A 178 -17.03 -20.74 -26.03
CA ASN A 178 -16.71 -20.97 -27.43
C ASN A 178 -16.45 -19.68 -28.23
N ALA A 179 -16.22 -18.54 -27.53
CA ALA A 179 -15.98 -17.25 -28.17
C ALA A 179 -14.68 -16.60 -27.69
N LEU A 180 -13.93 -16.01 -28.63
CA LEU A 180 -12.83 -15.12 -28.31
C LEU A 180 -13.40 -13.78 -27.83
N PRO A 181 -12.96 -13.25 -26.70
CA PRO A 181 -13.48 -12.00 -26.18
C PRO A 181 -13.05 -10.81 -27.04
N GLN A 182 -14.00 -9.88 -27.23
CA GLN A 182 -13.73 -8.63 -27.96
C GLN A 182 -13.10 -7.56 -27.06
N ARG A 183 -13.26 -7.71 -25.74
CA ARG A 183 -12.76 -6.75 -24.75
C ARG A 183 -12.38 -7.47 -23.46
N VAL A 184 -11.21 -7.16 -22.94
CA VAL A 184 -10.74 -7.60 -21.62
C VAL A 184 -10.11 -6.41 -20.91
N THR A 185 -10.40 -6.27 -19.64
CA THR A 185 -9.88 -5.16 -18.81
C THR A 185 -9.21 -5.68 -17.54
N ALA A 186 -8.25 -4.94 -17.03
CA ALA A 186 -7.67 -5.16 -15.72
C ALA A 186 -7.47 -3.84 -15.00
N ASN A 187 -7.50 -3.88 -13.66
CA ASN A 187 -7.16 -2.76 -12.82
C ASN A 187 -5.81 -3.01 -12.14
N VAL A 188 -4.96 -2.01 -12.14
CA VAL A 188 -3.61 -2.04 -11.59
C VAL A 188 -3.42 -0.87 -10.65
#